data_cb6aafbac820bc92a1fe8d39f7bcdf0d
#
_entry.id   cb6aafbac820bc92a1fe8d39f7bcdf0d
#
_cell.length_a   1.000
_cell.length_b   1.000
_cell.length_c   1.000
_cell.angle_alpha   90.00
_cell.angle_beta   90.00
_cell.angle_gamma   90.00
#
_symmetry.space_group_name_H-M   'P 1'
#
loop_
_entity.id
_entity.type
_entity.pdbx_description
1 polymer ?
#
loop_
_entity_poly.entity_id
_entity_poly.type
_entity_poly.pdbx_seq_one_letter_code
_entity_poly.pdbx_strand_id
1 'polypeptide(L)'
;MDVGIVGLGVVGKAVQAGLAKVGNKISVHDLKLQTSIKDVVGTKIIFICVPTPQSDDGSCDTKNVEDVLADLSRLDYKGIVAIKSTVEIGFTNTMIQNFKNLTICFVPEFLRERCAEYDFIENHNVLAVGTSDPWVFNAVCETHSNLPKNTVQLTTTEAEILKYYNNVFAAAKIV
;
A
#
# COMPACT_ATOMS: atom_id res chain seq x y z
N MET A 1 -7.11 -13.31 -7.59
CA MET A 1 -7.63 -11.97 -8.00
C MET A 1 -6.61 -11.31 -8.93
N ASP A 2 -7.02 -10.35 -9.77
CA ASP A 2 -6.08 -9.53 -10.56
C ASP A 2 -5.66 -8.33 -9.72
N VAL A 3 -4.35 -8.19 -9.49
CA VAL A 3 -3.75 -7.21 -8.58
C VAL A 3 -2.69 -6.40 -9.32
N GLY A 4 -2.75 -5.08 -9.20
CA GLY A 4 -1.74 -4.15 -9.67
C GLY A 4 -0.77 -3.75 -8.55
N ILE A 5 0.49 -3.53 -8.89
CA ILE A 5 1.49 -2.97 -7.98
C ILE A 5 2.19 -1.82 -8.70
N VAL A 6 2.23 -0.66 -8.06
CA VAL A 6 2.95 0.52 -8.54
C VAL A 6 4.12 0.79 -7.60
N GLY A 7 5.33 0.72 -8.14
CA GLY A 7 6.59 0.79 -7.40
C GLY A 7 7.11 -0.59 -6.99
N LEU A 8 8.25 -1.01 -7.54
CA LEU A 8 8.92 -2.29 -7.27
C LEU A 8 10.23 -2.12 -6.47
N GLY A 9 10.18 -1.26 -5.46
CA GLY A 9 11.20 -1.20 -4.41
C GLY A 9 11.16 -2.45 -3.51
N VAL A 10 11.74 -2.37 -2.33
CA VAL A 10 11.77 -3.48 -1.36
C VAL A 10 10.35 -3.95 -1.00
N VAL A 11 9.47 -3.01 -0.63
CA VAL A 11 8.08 -3.31 -0.26
C VAL A 11 7.30 -3.88 -1.43
N GLY A 12 7.35 -3.23 -2.61
CA GLY A 12 6.61 -3.68 -3.79
C GLY A 12 6.99 -5.09 -4.24
N LYS A 13 8.28 -5.47 -4.17
CA LYS A 13 8.75 -6.82 -4.47
C LYS A 13 8.24 -7.84 -3.45
N ALA A 14 8.24 -7.50 -2.17
CA ALA A 14 7.72 -8.38 -1.12
C ALA A 14 6.20 -8.62 -1.31
N VAL A 15 5.45 -7.56 -1.61
CA VAL A 15 4.02 -7.65 -1.94
C VAL A 15 3.80 -8.52 -3.18
N GLN A 16 4.58 -8.29 -4.24
CA GLN A 16 4.51 -9.08 -5.49
C GLN A 16 4.72 -10.57 -5.20
N ALA A 17 5.80 -10.92 -4.53
CA ALA A 17 6.15 -12.32 -4.22
C ALA A 17 5.05 -12.99 -3.37
N GLY A 18 4.62 -12.34 -2.29
CA GLY A 18 3.63 -12.91 -1.38
C GLY A 18 2.25 -13.04 -2.02
N LEU A 19 1.76 -12.02 -2.71
CA LEU A 19 0.45 -12.10 -3.37
C LEU A 19 0.42 -13.08 -4.53
N ALA A 20 1.52 -13.21 -5.30
CA ALA A 20 1.65 -14.24 -6.33
C ALA A 20 1.65 -15.66 -5.72
N LYS A 21 2.32 -15.86 -4.57
CA LYS A 21 2.36 -17.16 -3.86
C LYS A 21 0.96 -17.66 -3.49
N VAL A 22 0.02 -16.79 -3.17
CA VAL A 22 -1.37 -17.16 -2.85
C VAL A 22 -2.31 -17.12 -4.06
N GLY A 23 -1.76 -17.13 -5.28
CA GLY A 23 -2.53 -17.35 -6.50
C GLY A 23 -3.13 -16.09 -7.14
N ASN A 24 -2.71 -14.88 -6.75
CA ASN A 24 -3.11 -13.68 -7.47
C ASN A 24 -2.33 -13.54 -8.79
N LYS A 25 -3.01 -13.01 -9.82
CA LYS A 25 -2.35 -12.58 -11.05
C LYS A 25 -1.85 -11.15 -10.86
N ILE A 26 -0.55 -10.93 -11.01
CA ILE A 26 0.09 -9.66 -10.71
C ILE A 26 0.45 -8.90 -12.00
N SER A 27 0.01 -7.66 -12.09
CA SER A 27 0.49 -6.66 -13.05
C SER A 27 1.31 -5.61 -12.31
N VAL A 28 2.39 -5.12 -12.93
CA VAL A 28 3.31 -4.20 -12.25
C VAL A 28 3.59 -2.96 -13.10
N HIS A 29 3.77 -1.83 -12.42
CA HIS A 29 4.32 -0.62 -12.99
C HIS A 29 5.43 -0.06 -12.09
N ASP A 30 6.58 0.25 -12.69
CA ASP A 30 7.71 0.91 -12.04
C ASP A 30 8.47 1.76 -13.06
N LEU A 31 8.88 2.97 -12.68
CA LEU A 31 9.59 3.89 -13.56
C LEU A 31 10.94 3.36 -14.06
N LYS A 32 11.54 2.39 -13.35
CA LYS A 32 12.79 1.74 -13.74
C LYS A 32 12.58 0.60 -14.75
N LEU A 33 11.34 0.24 -15.00
CA LEU A 33 10.95 -0.77 -15.97
C LEU A 33 10.31 -0.10 -17.19
N GLN A 34 10.28 -0.79 -18.33
CA GLN A 34 9.56 -0.31 -19.53
C GLN A 34 8.06 -0.63 -19.42
N THR A 35 7.41 -0.14 -18.35
CA THR A 35 5.99 -0.35 -18.04
C THR A 35 5.27 0.98 -17.92
N SER A 36 3.95 0.93 -18.00
CA SER A 36 3.07 2.08 -17.91
C SER A 36 2.04 1.89 -16.80
N ILE A 37 1.56 2.99 -16.22
CA ILE A 37 0.42 2.95 -15.29
C ILE A 37 -0.81 2.26 -15.92
N LYS A 38 -0.94 2.30 -17.26
CA LYS A 38 -2.01 1.61 -18.00
C LYS A 38 -1.96 0.10 -17.89
N ASP A 39 -0.79 -0.48 -17.58
CA ASP A 39 -0.62 -1.93 -17.45
C ASP A 39 -1.30 -2.47 -16.16
N VAL A 40 -1.59 -1.59 -15.20
CA VAL A 40 -2.22 -1.96 -13.93
C VAL A 40 -3.70 -1.55 -13.82
N VAL A 41 -4.22 -0.66 -14.68
CA VAL A 41 -5.62 -0.18 -14.57
C VAL A 41 -6.69 -1.24 -14.88
N GLY A 42 -6.32 -2.36 -15.47
CA GLY A 42 -7.22 -3.50 -15.69
C GLY A 42 -7.41 -4.40 -14.45
N THR A 43 -6.74 -4.10 -13.34
CA THR A 43 -6.80 -4.92 -12.12
C THR A 43 -7.91 -4.47 -11.17
N LYS A 44 -8.31 -5.35 -10.23
CA LYS A 44 -9.36 -5.05 -9.25
C LYS A 44 -8.87 -4.19 -8.08
N ILE A 45 -7.60 -4.32 -7.75
CA ILE A 45 -6.94 -3.56 -6.68
C ILE A 45 -5.51 -3.20 -7.10
N ILE A 46 -5.08 -1.98 -6.78
CA ILE A 46 -3.72 -1.51 -7.01
C ILE A 46 -3.09 -1.17 -5.66
N PHE A 47 -1.93 -1.77 -5.36
CA PHE A 47 -1.09 -1.40 -4.22
C PHE A 47 -0.05 -0.37 -4.66
N ILE A 48 -0.05 0.81 -4.02
CA ILE A 48 0.95 1.86 -4.24
C ILE A 48 2.10 1.66 -3.26
N CYS A 49 3.29 1.34 -3.77
CA CYS A 49 4.51 1.06 -3.03
C CYS A 49 5.67 1.96 -3.48
N VAL A 50 5.36 3.18 -3.92
CA VAL A 50 6.36 4.15 -4.38
C VAL A 50 7.14 4.76 -3.21
N PRO A 51 8.40 5.23 -3.43
CA PRO A 51 9.16 5.87 -2.38
C PRO A 51 8.54 7.21 -1.96
N THR A 52 8.59 7.48 -0.65
CA THR A 52 8.22 8.76 -0.03
C THR A 52 9.41 9.24 0.79
N PRO A 53 10.41 9.91 0.14
CA PRO A 53 11.63 10.33 0.81
C PRO A 53 11.36 11.45 1.83
N GLN A 54 12.32 11.69 2.69
CA GLN A 54 12.30 12.84 3.58
C GLN A 54 12.68 14.10 2.79
N SER A 55 11.89 15.16 2.94
CA SER A 55 12.19 16.50 2.43
C SER A 55 13.25 17.20 3.30
N ASP A 56 13.82 18.31 2.81
CA ASP A 56 14.85 19.08 3.52
C ASP A 56 14.38 19.63 4.88
N ASP A 57 13.08 19.88 5.02
CA ASP A 57 12.45 20.34 6.26
C ASP A 57 12.07 19.20 7.23
N GLY A 58 12.37 17.96 6.86
CA GLY A 58 12.06 16.77 7.65
C GLY A 58 10.68 16.17 7.41
N SER A 59 9.83 16.78 6.59
CA SER A 59 8.51 16.25 6.22
C SER A 59 8.62 15.04 5.29
N CYS A 60 7.52 14.31 5.12
CA CYS A 60 7.42 13.20 4.18
C CYS A 60 7.05 13.75 2.80
N ASP A 61 7.88 13.55 1.78
CA ASP A 61 7.54 13.90 0.40
C ASP A 61 6.59 12.84 -0.19
N THR A 62 5.32 13.17 -0.25
CA THR A 62 4.24 12.31 -0.76
C THR A 62 3.97 12.49 -2.25
N LYS A 63 4.73 13.35 -2.95
CA LYS A 63 4.49 13.70 -4.34
C LYS A 63 4.36 12.49 -5.26
N ASN A 64 5.19 11.47 -5.10
CA ASN A 64 5.09 10.26 -5.93
C ASN A 64 3.76 9.53 -5.75
N VAL A 65 3.19 9.52 -4.54
CA VAL A 65 1.86 8.91 -4.27
C VAL A 65 0.76 9.74 -4.93
N GLU A 66 0.84 11.06 -4.78
CA GLU A 66 -0.13 11.99 -5.38
C GLU A 66 -0.13 11.92 -6.91
N ASP A 67 1.04 11.85 -7.53
CA ASP A 67 1.19 11.70 -8.98
C ASP A 67 0.54 10.39 -9.48
N VAL A 68 0.74 9.27 -8.77
CA VAL A 68 0.07 7.98 -9.08
C VAL A 68 -1.46 8.11 -8.93
N LEU A 69 -1.95 8.73 -7.85
CA LEU A 69 -3.38 8.93 -7.65
C LEU A 69 -3.99 9.82 -8.76
N ALA A 70 -3.30 10.88 -9.16
CA ALA A 70 -3.72 11.75 -10.25
C ALA A 70 -3.80 11.01 -11.59
N ASP A 71 -2.82 10.13 -11.87
CA ASP A 71 -2.81 9.31 -13.07
C ASP A 71 -3.98 8.31 -13.08
N LEU A 72 -4.22 7.60 -11.99
CA LEU A 72 -5.33 6.67 -11.84
C LEU A 72 -6.69 7.38 -11.95
N SER A 73 -6.80 8.58 -11.36
CA SER A 73 -8.00 9.41 -11.45
C SER A 73 -8.28 9.86 -12.89
N ARG A 74 -7.25 10.29 -13.63
CA ARG A 74 -7.37 10.66 -15.05
C ARG A 74 -7.75 9.49 -15.96
N LEU A 75 -7.31 8.28 -15.60
CA LEU A 75 -7.65 7.04 -16.31
C LEU A 75 -9.01 6.46 -15.86
N ASP A 76 -9.72 7.16 -14.99
CA ASP A 76 -11.03 6.76 -14.43
C ASP A 76 -11.03 5.34 -13.84
N TYR A 77 -9.95 4.99 -13.12
CA TYR A 77 -9.80 3.69 -12.50
C TYR A 77 -10.95 3.42 -11.51
N LYS A 78 -11.55 2.23 -11.60
CA LYS A 78 -12.75 1.86 -10.82
C LYS A 78 -12.51 0.82 -9.74
N GLY A 79 -11.29 0.31 -9.64
CA GLY A 79 -10.93 -0.62 -8.57
C GLY A 79 -10.53 0.09 -7.28
N ILE A 80 -9.98 -0.68 -6.35
CA ILE A 80 -9.48 -0.18 -5.06
C ILE A 80 -8.03 0.27 -5.20
N VAL A 81 -7.70 1.43 -4.64
CA VAL A 81 -6.33 1.94 -4.53
C VAL A 81 -5.89 1.80 -3.07
N ALA A 82 -4.96 0.89 -2.82
CA ALA A 82 -4.41 0.61 -1.49
C ALA A 82 -3.03 1.24 -1.35
N ILE A 83 -2.92 2.33 -0.58
CA ILE A 83 -1.65 3.00 -0.31
C ILE A 83 -0.87 2.19 0.73
N LYS A 84 0.34 1.74 0.37
CA LYS A 84 1.30 1.07 1.27
C LYS A 84 2.52 1.93 1.57
N SER A 85 2.79 2.94 0.75
CA SER A 85 3.84 3.92 1.00
C SER A 85 3.61 4.62 2.34
N THR A 86 4.67 4.95 3.07
CA THR A 86 4.57 5.74 4.30
C THR A 86 4.11 7.16 3.95
N VAL A 87 3.06 7.64 4.61
CA VAL A 87 2.49 8.97 4.40
C VAL A 87 2.21 9.65 5.73
N GLU A 88 2.03 10.96 5.74
CA GLU A 88 1.68 11.71 6.94
C GLU A 88 0.29 11.35 7.47
N ILE A 89 0.07 11.56 8.78
CA ILE A 89 -1.23 11.30 9.40
C ILE A 89 -2.27 12.26 8.84
N GLY A 90 -3.39 11.72 8.34
CA GLY A 90 -4.46 12.46 7.68
C GLY A 90 -4.33 12.56 6.15
N PHE A 91 -3.20 12.13 5.59
CA PHE A 91 -2.95 12.16 4.15
C PHE A 91 -4.03 11.41 3.36
N THR A 92 -4.32 10.17 3.74
CA THR A 92 -5.30 9.34 3.01
C THR A 92 -6.67 9.98 2.98
N ASN A 93 -7.13 10.59 4.09
CA ASN A 93 -8.40 11.31 4.13
C ASN A 93 -8.41 12.52 3.18
N THR A 94 -7.31 13.25 3.10
CA THR A 94 -7.15 14.35 2.15
C THR A 94 -7.22 13.86 0.71
N MET A 95 -6.58 12.73 0.39
CA MET A 95 -6.62 12.15 -0.95
C MET A 95 -8.01 11.63 -1.32
N ILE A 96 -8.76 11.04 -0.38
CA ILE A 96 -10.15 10.63 -0.60
C ILE A 96 -11.04 11.86 -0.94
N GLN A 97 -10.79 13.01 -0.33
CA GLN A 97 -11.52 14.24 -0.62
C GLN A 97 -11.15 14.84 -1.98
N ASN A 98 -9.87 14.74 -2.37
CA ASN A 98 -9.36 15.30 -3.62
C ASN A 98 -9.71 14.44 -4.84
N PHE A 99 -9.72 13.12 -4.69
CA PHE A 99 -9.95 12.14 -5.77
C PHE A 99 -11.24 11.36 -5.56
N LYS A 100 -12.39 12.04 -5.60
CA LYS A 100 -13.73 11.46 -5.32
C LYS A 100 -14.15 10.33 -6.27
N ASN A 101 -13.50 10.19 -7.41
CA ASN A 101 -13.74 9.11 -8.36
C ASN A 101 -12.90 7.84 -8.08
N LEU A 102 -12.02 7.88 -7.07
CA LEU A 102 -11.22 6.74 -6.64
C LEU A 102 -11.73 6.18 -5.31
N THR A 103 -11.64 4.86 -5.16
CA THR A 103 -11.84 4.16 -3.88
C THR A 103 -10.47 3.94 -3.23
N ILE A 104 -10.12 4.74 -2.22
CA ILE A 104 -8.79 4.77 -1.62
C ILE A 104 -8.84 4.20 -0.20
N CYS A 105 -7.86 3.36 0.15
CA CYS A 105 -7.62 2.90 1.52
C CYS A 105 -6.12 2.94 1.84
N PHE A 106 -5.78 2.85 3.13
CA PHE A 106 -4.41 2.77 3.60
C PHE A 106 -4.11 1.38 4.16
N VAL A 107 -3.03 0.76 3.69
CA VAL A 107 -2.63 -0.60 4.09
C VAL A 107 -1.17 -0.58 4.53
N PRO A 108 -0.89 -0.23 5.80
CA PRO A 108 0.47 -0.17 6.32
C PRO A 108 1.18 -1.52 6.20
N GLU A 109 2.50 -1.46 6.12
CA GLU A 109 3.38 -2.61 6.18
C GLU A 109 4.36 -2.48 7.37
N PHE A 110 4.84 -3.60 7.89
CA PHE A 110 5.73 -3.67 9.04
C PHE A 110 6.96 -4.53 8.74
N LEU A 111 7.41 -4.49 7.48
CA LEU A 111 8.47 -5.32 6.95
C LEU A 111 9.84 -4.77 7.33
N ARG A 112 10.76 -5.65 7.70
CA ARG A 112 12.17 -5.30 7.85
C ARG A 112 12.83 -5.32 6.47
N GLU A 113 13.46 -4.24 6.07
CA GLU A 113 14.00 -4.06 4.72
C GLU A 113 14.85 -5.24 4.24
N ARG A 114 15.75 -5.75 5.12
CA ARG A 114 16.68 -6.85 4.81
C ARG A 114 16.03 -8.22 4.61
N CYS A 115 14.77 -8.40 5.02
CA CYS A 115 14.05 -9.67 4.93
C CYS A 115 12.56 -9.47 4.61
N ALA A 116 12.24 -8.43 3.83
CA ALA A 116 10.89 -7.97 3.58
C ALA A 116 9.98 -9.06 2.97
N GLU A 117 10.50 -9.84 2.02
CA GLU A 117 9.76 -10.95 1.41
C GLU A 117 9.43 -12.05 2.43
N TYR A 118 10.40 -12.45 3.25
CA TYR A 118 10.18 -13.40 4.32
C TYR A 118 9.14 -12.89 5.33
N ASP A 119 9.26 -11.62 5.75
CA ASP A 119 8.32 -11.02 6.68
C ASP A 119 6.90 -10.95 6.10
N PHE A 120 6.76 -10.68 4.81
CA PHE A 120 5.45 -10.63 4.15
C PHE A 120 4.81 -12.03 4.02
N ILE A 121 5.61 -13.06 3.74
CA ILE A 121 5.11 -14.41 3.45
C ILE A 121 5.00 -15.26 4.72
N GLU A 122 6.05 -15.29 5.56
CA GLU A 122 6.16 -16.23 6.67
C GLU A 122 5.94 -15.57 8.04
N ASN A 123 6.10 -14.26 8.14
CA ASN A 123 6.02 -13.53 9.41
C ASN A 123 4.97 -12.39 9.37
N HIS A 124 3.93 -12.55 8.60
CA HIS A 124 2.84 -11.59 8.46
C HIS A 124 1.87 -11.70 9.64
N ASN A 125 2.20 -11.03 10.76
CA ASN A 125 1.43 -11.18 11.99
C ASN A 125 0.08 -10.47 11.95
N VAL A 126 0.00 -9.31 11.28
CA VAL A 126 -1.22 -8.52 11.18
C VAL A 126 -1.31 -7.81 9.83
N LEU A 127 -2.47 -7.90 9.20
CA LEU A 127 -2.89 -7.06 8.09
C LEU A 127 -3.85 -6.00 8.64
N ALA A 128 -3.39 -4.77 8.73
CA ALA A 128 -4.23 -3.63 9.06
C ALA A 128 -4.73 -2.97 7.78
N VAL A 129 -6.01 -2.62 7.73
CA VAL A 129 -6.62 -1.95 6.58
C VAL A 129 -7.38 -0.73 7.07
N GLY A 130 -6.90 0.44 6.71
CA GLY A 130 -7.50 1.74 7.02
C GLY A 130 -8.60 2.08 6.01
N THR A 131 -9.83 1.74 6.35
CA THR A 131 -11.03 2.04 5.57
C THR A 131 -12.28 1.98 6.43
N SER A 132 -13.28 2.80 6.13
CA SER A 132 -14.62 2.70 6.73
C SER A 132 -15.55 1.75 5.96
N ASP A 133 -15.14 1.30 4.76
CA ASP A 133 -15.95 0.44 3.89
C ASP A 133 -15.59 -1.03 4.11
N PRO A 134 -16.53 -1.86 4.64
CA PRO A 134 -16.31 -3.29 4.84
C PRO A 134 -16.04 -4.05 3.53
N TRP A 135 -16.55 -3.58 2.40
CA TRP A 135 -16.29 -4.20 1.11
C TRP A 135 -14.81 -4.02 0.72
N VAL A 136 -14.25 -2.82 0.90
CA VAL A 136 -12.83 -2.53 0.68
C VAL A 136 -11.95 -3.39 1.60
N PHE A 137 -12.31 -3.46 2.90
CA PHE A 137 -11.61 -4.31 3.86
C PHE A 137 -11.56 -5.77 3.42
N ASN A 138 -12.71 -6.35 3.09
CA ASN A 138 -12.81 -7.74 2.66
C ASN A 138 -12.03 -8.01 1.37
N ALA A 139 -12.09 -7.11 0.39
CA ALA A 139 -11.36 -7.24 -0.86
C ALA A 139 -9.83 -7.23 -0.64
N VAL A 140 -9.31 -6.36 0.25
CA VAL A 140 -7.89 -6.36 0.62
C VAL A 140 -7.50 -7.65 1.32
N CYS A 141 -8.31 -8.14 2.27
CA CYS A 141 -8.08 -9.42 2.96
C CYS A 141 -8.05 -10.59 1.98
N GLU A 142 -8.96 -10.62 1.00
CA GLU A 142 -9.02 -11.67 -0.02
C GLU A 142 -7.72 -11.75 -0.84
N THR A 143 -7.10 -10.61 -1.19
CA THR A 143 -5.81 -10.61 -1.90
C THR A 143 -4.68 -11.26 -1.10
N HIS A 144 -4.70 -11.12 0.23
CA HIS A 144 -3.68 -11.66 1.12
C HIS A 144 -3.95 -13.12 1.52
N SER A 145 -5.19 -13.61 1.31
CA SER A 145 -5.61 -14.98 1.65
C SER A 145 -5.21 -15.35 3.09
N ASN A 146 -4.45 -16.41 3.28
CA ASN A 146 -4.00 -16.93 4.57
C ASN A 146 -2.60 -16.47 4.99
N LEU A 147 -2.01 -15.48 4.31
CA LEU A 147 -0.70 -14.96 4.70
C LEU A 147 -0.72 -14.27 6.08
N PRO A 148 -1.65 -13.33 6.38
CA PRO A 148 -1.69 -12.69 7.68
C PRO A 148 -2.32 -13.63 8.73
N LYS A 149 -1.71 -13.66 9.94
CA LYS A 149 -2.29 -14.40 11.09
C LYS A 149 -3.56 -13.73 11.63
N ASN A 150 -3.62 -12.41 11.55
CA ASN A 150 -4.74 -11.60 12.00
C ASN A 150 -5.03 -10.50 10.99
N THR A 151 -6.29 -10.09 10.89
CA THR A 151 -6.73 -8.94 10.10
C THR A 151 -7.47 -7.96 10.99
N VAL A 152 -7.29 -6.66 10.77
CA VAL A 152 -7.99 -5.62 11.53
C VAL A 152 -8.41 -4.49 10.60
N GLN A 153 -9.69 -4.11 10.70
CA GLN A 153 -10.22 -2.91 10.05
C GLN A 153 -10.04 -1.72 11.00
N LEU A 154 -9.47 -0.65 10.50
CA LEU A 154 -9.24 0.61 11.20
C LEU A 154 -9.77 1.77 10.35
N THR A 155 -9.91 2.94 10.94
CA THR A 155 -10.00 4.16 10.15
C THR A 155 -8.66 4.42 9.44
N THR A 156 -8.67 5.20 8.36
CA THR A 156 -7.44 5.58 7.65
C THR A 156 -6.42 6.22 8.57
N THR A 157 -6.86 7.16 9.42
CA THR A 157 -6.01 7.85 10.39
C THR A 157 -5.41 6.90 11.44
N GLU A 158 -6.18 5.96 11.98
CA GLU A 158 -5.66 4.96 12.93
C GLU A 158 -4.61 4.06 12.28
N ALA A 159 -4.82 3.67 11.02
CA ALA A 159 -3.87 2.85 10.29
C ALA A 159 -2.56 3.61 9.98
N GLU A 160 -2.63 4.91 9.66
CA GLU A 160 -1.46 5.78 9.49
C GLU A 160 -0.71 5.94 10.82
N ILE A 161 -1.40 6.20 11.94
CA ILE A 161 -0.80 6.27 13.27
C ILE A 161 -0.11 4.95 13.63
N LEU A 162 -0.76 3.81 13.36
CA LEU A 162 -0.20 2.49 13.63
C LEU A 162 1.13 2.28 12.91
N LYS A 163 1.26 2.74 11.67
CA LYS A 163 2.52 2.69 10.90
C LYS A 163 3.62 3.47 11.60
N TYR A 164 3.36 4.73 11.98
CA TYR A 164 4.34 5.56 12.70
C TYR A 164 4.71 4.98 14.06
N TYR A 165 3.72 4.55 14.84
CA TYR A 165 3.95 3.93 16.14
C TYR A 165 4.91 2.74 16.05
N ASN A 166 4.69 1.83 15.09
CA ASN A 166 5.54 0.66 14.90
C ASN A 166 6.97 1.06 14.50
N ASN A 167 7.13 2.02 13.60
CA ASN A 167 8.43 2.48 13.14
C ASN A 167 9.23 3.19 14.26
N VAL A 168 8.57 4.10 15.01
CA VAL A 168 9.20 4.82 16.13
C VAL A 168 9.56 3.85 17.26
N PHE A 169 8.67 2.90 17.59
CA PHE A 169 8.93 1.89 18.61
C PHE A 169 10.10 0.95 18.22
N ALA A 170 10.20 0.57 16.95
CA ALA A 170 11.32 -0.21 16.45
C ALA A 170 12.63 0.58 16.54
N ALA A 171 12.63 1.85 16.16
CA ALA A 171 13.80 2.74 16.28
C ALA A 171 14.23 2.94 17.74
N ALA A 172 13.29 3.16 18.66
CA ALA A 172 13.57 3.35 20.09
C ALA A 172 14.17 2.11 20.77
N LYS A 173 13.98 0.91 20.21
CA LYS A 173 14.60 -0.33 20.74
C LYS A 173 16.07 -0.49 20.36
N ILE A 174 16.56 0.28 19.41
CA ILE A 174 17.96 0.18 18.92
C ILE A 174 18.86 1.15 19.65
N VAL A 175 18.31 2.13 20.37
CA VAL A 175 19.02 3.12 21.22
C VAL A 175 19.10 2.57 22.65
#